data_824095c1dfa08bc4b3c941d2ff3c0850
#
_entry.id   824095c1dfa08bc4b3c941d2ff3c0850
#
_cell.length_a   1.000
_cell.length_b   1.000
_cell.length_c   1.000
_cell.angle_alpha   90.00
_cell.angle_beta   90.00
_cell.angle_gamma   90.00
#
_symmetry.space_group_name_H-M   'P 1'
#
loop_
_entity.id
_entity.type
_entity.pdbx_description
1 polymer ?
#
loop_
_entity_poly.entity_id
_entity_poly.type
_entity_poly.pdbx_seq_one_letter_code
_entity_poly.pdbx_strand_id
1 'polypeptide(L)'
;ADQGFTYYQIHLVQDGDREPDVVVTLTSLDGGDQDLYITFDPAQEPGPDTAVVASNSWSGSEVVRLTPGMPDYCATCTMYIGVYGYIGGSFTLVVSTGLQQLQAGHPQHGSVAQGDYQYYALYNPGGGALALDLTALSGDADLFVATDLALPEGELPDYSLFGWASYAQGSDSVRILPTDEGYCTDCTFLVGVYGFTNASYTLAARLGEGAGGEVTRLTHHRPQSGAAAAGETQYFSVALGNAREDLVLALTALTGRADLYVKRAIADADGSVSLGGLPSADDYEYTTLGLAVERIVIPSGSGSGQEDFGTIASYVIALVAEQDTEYSLVATYGYHPQVLQANVPVRAAVAAGGTAYYEFLLDRNEDVHISCVAISGDPDIVVSTGPGLPSCIIPEGTQGTACTNFTWGSFDYSTDTLTISHTNPCVPTTENAIIYDCDPSQFHQGPFYIGVYSQNGAAFTLAAGAA
;
A
#
# COMPACT_ATOMS: atom_id res chain seq x y z
N ALA A 1 -19.53 -5.84 -6.95
CA ALA A 1 -20.51 -6.59 -6.14
C ALA A 1 -19.73 -7.62 -5.34
N ASP A 2 -20.13 -7.89 -4.10
CA ASP A 2 -19.53 -8.95 -3.29
C ASP A 2 -19.70 -10.30 -3.99
N GLN A 3 -18.60 -11.04 -4.10
CA GLN A 3 -18.53 -12.37 -4.73
C GLN A 3 -19.08 -12.40 -6.16
N GLY A 4 -18.76 -11.40 -6.94
CA GLY A 4 -19.15 -11.28 -8.33
C GLY A 4 -18.01 -10.87 -9.25
N PHE A 5 -18.13 -11.25 -10.54
CA PHE A 5 -17.18 -10.86 -11.57
C PHE A 5 -17.65 -9.63 -12.34
N THR A 6 -16.71 -8.79 -12.74
CA THR A 6 -16.86 -7.78 -13.80
C THR A 6 -15.85 -8.09 -14.90
N TYR A 7 -16.33 -8.19 -16.14
CA TYR A 7 -15.47 -8.60 -17.25
C TYR A 7 -15.18 -7.43 -18.19
N TYR A 8 -13.94 -7.41 -18.66
CA TYR A 8 -13.42 -6.45 -19.62
C TYR A 8 -12.70 -7.18 -20.74
N GLN A 9 -12.59 -6.52 -21.89
CA GLN A 9 -11.73 -6.97 -22.98
C GLN A 9 -11.00 -5.79 -23.59
N ILE A 10 -9.77 -6.02 -24.00
CA ILE A 10 -8.97 -5.05 -24.74
C ILE A 10 -8.27 -5.76 -25.90
N HIS A 11 -8.26 -5.10 -27.05
CA HIS A 11 -7.48 -5.57 -28.19
C HIS A 11 -6.10 -4.93 -28.14
N LEU A 12 -5.08 -5.75 -27.90
CA LEU A 12 -3.69 -5.33 -27.94
C LEU A 12 -3.25 -5.23 -29.39
N VAL A 13 -2.58 -4.15 -29.72
CA VAL A 13 -2.01 -3.91 -31.05
C VAL A 13 -0.55 -3.52 -30.85
N GLN A 14 0.35 -4.28 -31.46
CA GLN A 14 1.76 -3.93 -31.47
C GLN A 14 1.97 -2.72 -32.37
N ASP A 15 2.63 -1.68 -31.85
CA ASP A 15 3.07 -0.52 -32.61
C ASP A 15 4.59 -0.62 -32.83
N GLY A 16 5.00 -0.74 -34.09
CA GLY A 16 6.39 -0.89 -34.48
C GLY A 16 6.95 -2.33 -34.34
N ASP A 17 8.26 -2.44 -34.37
CA ASP A 17 9.00 -3.72 -34.37
C ASP A 17 9.29 -4.27 -32.96
N ARG A 18 9.04 -3.49 -31.91
CA ARG A 18 9.29 -3.87 -30.52
C ARG A 18 8.02 -4.42 -29.89
N GLU A 19 8.14 -5.59 -29.29
CA GLU A 19 7.08 -6.16 -28.45
C GLU A 19 7.12 -5.46 -27.07
N PRO A 20 6.10 -4.66 -26.70
CA PRO A 20 6.11 -3.94 -25.43
C PRO A 20 5.68 -4.86 -24.29
N ASP A 21 6.10 -4.55 -23.07
CA ASP A 21 5.46 -5.12 -21.90
C ASP A 21 3.99 -4.70 -21.84
N VAL A 22 3.12 -5.62 -21.42
CA VAL A 22 1.72 -5.34 -21.12
C VAL A 22 1.55 -5.35 -19.60
N VAL A 23 1.17 -4.23 -19.03
CA VAL A 23 0.93 -4.11 -17.59
C VAL A 23 -0.54 -3.86 -17.34
N VAL A 24 -1.16 -4.72 -16.53
CA VAL A 24 -2.54 -4.58 -16.07
C VAL A 24 -2.49 -4.24 -14.59
N THR A 25 -2.94 -3.05 -14.24
CA THR A 25 -2.99 -2.56 -12.86
C THR A 25 -4.43 -2.38 -12.41
N LEU A 26 -4.80 -3.05 -11.35
CA LEU A 26 -6.05 -2.88 -10.63
C LEU A 26 -5.74 -2.16 -9.31
N THR A 27 -6.39 -1.05 -9.03
CA THR A 27 -6.22 -0.31 -7.78
C THR A 27 -7.57 -0.19 -7.08
N SER A 28 -7.69 -0.76 -5.89
CA SER A 28 -8.87 -0.60 -5.04
C SER A 28 -8.99 0.85 -4.55
N LEU A 29 -10.19 1.41 -4.60
CA LEU A 29 -10.44 2.80 -4.26
C LEU A 29 -11.10 3.00 -2.89
N ASP A 30 -11.76 1.99 -2.37
CA ASP A 30 -12.58 2.08 -1.15
C ASP A 30 -12.39 0.87 -0.22
N GLY A 31 -11.23 0.19 -0.34
CA GLY A 31 -10.86 -0.93 0.53
C GLY A 31 -11.60 -2.24 0.25
N GLY A 32 -12.22 -2.37 -0.92
CA GLY A 32 -12.65 -3.65 -1.42
C GLY A 32 -11.45 -4.56 -1.71
N ASP A 33 -11.68 -5.87 -1.72
CA ASP A 33 -10.71 -6.88 -2.11
C ASP A 33 -11.10 -7.44 -3.48
N GLN A 34 -10.38 -6.98 -4.51
CA GLN A 34 -10.65 -7.33 -5.90
C GLN A 34 -9.47 -8.09 -6.49
N ASP A 35 -9.73 -9.31 -6.97
CA ASP A 35 -8.78 -10.17 -7.63
C ASP A 35 -8.78 -9.97 -9.15
N LEU A 36 -7.62 -10.16 -9.76
CA LEU A 36 -7.40 -10.00 -11.20
C LEU A 36 -7.11 -11.34 -11.87
N TYR A 37 -7.89 -11.67 -12.90
CA TYR A 37 -7.76 -12.88 -13.70
C TYR A 37 -7.66 -12.51 -15.18
N ILE A 38 -6.72 -13.11 -15.92
CA ILE A 38 -6.48 -12.83 -17.34
C ILE A 38 -6.48 -14.11 -18.16
N THR A 39 -7.16 -14.10 -19.31
CA THR A 39 -7.06 -15.14 -20.34
C THR A 39 -7.02 -14.52 -21.74
N PHE A 40 -6.49 -15.27 -22.70
CA PHE A 40 -6.50 -14.91 -24.13
C PHE A 40 -7.45 -15.80 -24.96
N ASP A 41 -8.12 -16.75 -24.30
CA ASP A 41 -9.08 -17.65 -24.95
C ASP A 41 -10.49 -17.00 -24.99
N PRO A 42 -11.02 -16.67 -26.18
CA PRO A 42 -12.34 -16.07 -26.31
C PRO A 42 -13.50 -17.01 -25.91
N ALA A 43 -13.24 -18.29 -25.73
CA ALA A 43 -14.24 -19.27 -25.33
C ALA A 43 -14.36 -19.42 -23.80
N GLN A 44 -13.48 -18.76 -23.04
CA GLN A 44 -13.42 -18.87 -21.58
C GLN A 44 -13.62 -17.49 -20.92
N GLU A 45 -14.48 -17.44 -19.92
CA GLU A 45 -14.52 -16.30 -19.01
C GLU A 45 -13.34 -16.36 -18.04
N PRO A 46 -12.58 -15.25 -17.86
CA PRO A 46 -11.45 -15.21 -16.93
C PRO A 46 -11.90 -15.46 -15.48
N GLY A 47 -11.26 -16.41 -14.82
CA GLY A 47 -11.56 -16.80 -13.44
C GLY A 47 -10.50 -17.74 -12.87
N PRO A 48 -10.65 -18.22 -11.63
CA PRO A 48 -9.64 -19.02 -10.94
C PRO A 48 -9.19 -20.28 -11.69
N ASP A 49 -10.10 -20.90 -12.44
CA ASP A 49 -9.84 -22.18 -13.16
C ASP A 49 -9.45 -21.96 -14.63
N THR A 50 -9.60 -20.74 -15.16
CA THR A 50 -9.47 -20.45 -16.60
C THR A 50 -8.43 -19.39 -16.91
N ALA A 51 -7.96 -18.67 -15.91
CA ALA A 51 -6.93 -17.66 -16.09
C ALA A 51 -5.58 -18.29 -16.44
N VAL A 52 -4.89 -17.71 -17.42
CA VAL A 52 -3.50 -18.04 -17.73
C VAL A 52 -2.54 -17.29 -16.80
N VAL A 53 -2.98 -16.12 -16.34
CA VAL A 53 -2.29 -15.32 -15.30
C VAL A 53 -3.32 -14.73 -14.35
N ALA A 54 -3.01 -14.75 -13.06
CA ALA A 54 -3.85 -14.17 -12.01
C ALA A 54 -3.00 -13.45 -10.98
N SER A 55 -3.61 -12.46 -10.33
CA SER A 55 -3.12 -11.80 -9.13
C SER A 55 -4.30 -11.68 -8.17
N ASN A 56 -4.16 -12.24 -6.96
CA ASN A 56 -5.25 -12.42 -5.99
C ASN A 56 -4.73 -12.28 -4.55
N SER A 57 -4.13 -11.15 -4.25
CA SER A 57 -3.69 -10.82 -2.89
C SER A 57 -4.85 -10.27 -2.05
N TRP A 58 -4.74 -10.36 -0.73
CA TRP A 58 -5.73 -9.79 0.21
C TRP A 58 -5.83 -8.26 0.18
N SER A 59 -5.00 -7.60 -0.61
CA SER A 59 -4.88 -6.14 -0.60
C SER A 59 -5.82 -5.41 -1.56
N GLY A 60 -6.54 -6.12 -2.41
CA GLY A 60 -7.49 -5.57 -3.38
C GLY A 60 -6.88 -4.71 -4.49
N SER A 61 -5.57 -4.53 -4.51
CA SER A 61 -4.85 -3.83 -5.58
C SER A 61 -3.84 -4.77 -6.19
N GLU A 62 -4.00 -5.05 -7.49
CA GLU A 62 -3.31 -6.13 -8.18
C GLU A 62 -2.53 -5.61 -9.38
N VAL A 63 -1.39 -6.21 -9.67
CA VAL A 63 -0.59 -5.94 -10.87
C VAL A 63 -0.21 -7.26 -11.55
N VAL A 64 -0.50 -7.32 -12.84
CA VAL A 64 0.01 -8.37 -13.73
C VAL A 64 0.88 -7.72 -14.79
N ARG A 65 2.12 -8.18 -14.91
CA ARG A 65 3.04 -7.78 -15.96
C ARG A 65 3.30 -8.97 -16.87
N LEU A 66 3.03 -8.79 -18.16
CA LEU A 66 3.30 -9.76 -19.22
C LEU A 66 4.45 -9.21 -20.05
N THR A 67 5.58 -9.93 -20.08
CA THR A 67 6.77 -9.54 -20.83
C THR A 67 6.97 -10.43 -22.05
N PRO A 68 7.59 -9.92 -23.12
CA PRO A 68 7.97 -10.73 -24.27
C PRO A 68 8.78 -11.97 -23.84
N GLY A 69 8.40 -13.13 -24.39
CA GLY A 69 9.03 -14.39 -24.03
C GLY A 69 8.35 -15.20 -22.91
N MET A 70 7.39 -14.64 -22.21
CA MET A 70 6.52 -15.44 -21.34
C MET A 70 5.63 -16.37 -22.16
N PRO A 71 5.32 -17.60 -21.68
CA PRO A 71 4.49 -18.56 -22.43
C PRO A 71 3.14 -18.01 -22.87
N ASP A 72 2.57 -17.11 -22.07
CA ASP A 72 1.22 -16.55 -22.27
C ASP A 72 1.27 -15.10 -22.78
N TYR A 73 2.45 -14.62 -23.22
CA TYR A 73 2.59 -13.29 -23.77
C TYR A 73 1.98 -13.20 -25.17
N CYS A 74 1.25 -12.13 -25.41
CA CYS A 74 0.67 -11.83 -26.72
C CYS A 74 0.69 -10.33 -27.00
N ALA A 75 1.42 -9.91 -28.04
CA ALA A 75 1.54 -8.52 -28.46
C ALA A 75 0.38 -8.04 -29.35
N THR A 76 -0.31 -8.99 -30.05
CA THR A 76 -1.40 -8.65 -30.96
C THR A 76 -2.51 -9.67 -30.82
N CYS A 77 -3.41 -9.45 -29.88
CA CYS A 77 -4.55 -10.33 -29.59
C CYS A 77 -5.60 -9.59 -28.77
N THR A 78 -6.70 -10.29 -28.47
CA THR A 78 -7.67 -9.80 -27.49
C THR A 78 -7.37 -10.44 -26.14
N MET A 79 -7.14 -9.58 -25.16
CA MET A 79 -6.99 -9.95 -23.75
C MET A 79 -8.36 -9.80 -23.08
N TYR A 80 -8.77 -10.84 -22.34
CA TYR A 80 -9.97 -10.86 -21.52
C TYR A 80 -9.58 -10.78 -20.05
N ILE A 81 -10.19 -9.86 -19.31
CA ILE A 81 -9.87 -9.56 -17.93
C ILE A 81 -11.11 -9.78 -17.09
N GLY A 82 -11.01 -10.59 -16.05
CA GLY A 82 -12.00 -10.78 -15.01
C GLY A 82 -11.53 -10.12 -13.71
N VAL A 83 -12.33 -9.22 -13.19
CA VAL A 83 -12.14 -8.64 -11.87
C VAL A 83 -13.17 -9.28 -10.94
N TYR A 84 -12.70 -10.06 -9.98
CA TYR A 84 -13.55 -10.71 -8.98
C TYR A 84 -13.54 -9.88 -7.68
N GLY A 85 -14.69 -9.48 -7.20
CA GLY A 85 -14.83 -8.82 -5.91
C GLY A 85 -14.99 -9.86 -4.80
N TYR A 86 -13.89 -10.28 -4.16
CA TYR A 86 -13.97 -11.09 -2.94
C TYR A 86 -14.68 -10.30 -1.85
N ILE A 87 -14.29 -9.03 -1.69
CA ILE A 87 -15.07 -7.99 -1.03
C ILE A 87 -15.36 -6.92 -2.09
N GLY A 88 -16.64 -6.62 -2.30
CA GLY A 88 -17.05 -5.63 -3.30
C GLY A 88 -16.56 -4.24 -2.96
N GLY A 89 -16.22 -3.47 -3.98
CA GLY A 89 -15.73 -2.10 -3.86
C GLY A 89 -15.59 -1.43 -5.21
N SER A 90 -15.18 -0.17 -5.18
CA SER A 90 -14.83 0.61 -6.36
C SER A 90 -13.35 0.42 -6.67
N PHE A 91 -13.00 0.39 -7.94
CA PHE A 91 -11.62 0.22 -8.38
C PHE A 91 -11.35 0.98 -9.68
N THR A 92 -10.07 1.19 -9.96
CA THR A 92 -9.59 1.55 -11.29
C THR A 92 -8.89 0.36 -11.93
N LEU A 93 -9.05 0.20 -13.24
CA LEU A 93 -8.37 -0.81 -14.04
C LEU A 93 -7.65 -0.10 -15.19
N VAL A 94 -6.33 -0.25 -15.24
CA VAL A 94 -5.47 0.33 -16.26
C VAL A 94 -4.75 -0.78 -17.00
N VAL A 95 -4.77 -0.74 -18.33
CA VAL A 95 -3.93 -1.58 -19.19
C VAL A 95 -3.02 -0.68 -19.99
N SER A 96 -1.72 -0.89 -19.90
CA SER A 96 -0.72 -0.11 -20.63
C SER A 96 0.25 -1.01 -21.39
N THR A 97 0.67 -0.53 -22.54
CA THR A 97 1.69 -1.15 -23.42
C THR A 97 2.86 -0.18 -23.63
N GLY A 98 3.29 0.49 -22.54
CA GLY A 98 4.32 1.52 -22.60
C GLY A 98 4.24 2.45 -21.39
N LEU A 99 4.32 3.76 -21.61
CA LEU A 99 4.24 4.76 -20.54
C LEU A 99 2.85 4.75 -19.88
N GLN A 100 2.81 4.50 -18.58
CA GLN A 100 1.58 4.62 -17.81
C GLN A 100 1.33 6.09 -17.47
N GLN A 101 0.09 6.56 -17.65
CA GLN A 101 -0.28 7.93 -17.29
C GLN A 101 -0.57 8.01 -15.79
N LEU A 102 0.23 8.81 -15.08
CA LEU A 102 -0.05 9.17 -13.69
C LEU A 102 -1.16 10.23 -13.66
N GLN A 103 -2.06 10.05 -12.74
CA GLN A 103 -3.06 11.07 -12.39
C GLN A 103 -2.72 11.61 -11.00
N ALA A 104 -2.54 12.92 -10.89
CA ALA A 104 -2.24 13.57 -9.62
C ALA A 104 -3.33 13.30 -8.59
N GLY A 105 -2.95 13.10 -7.33
CA GLY A 105 -3.84 12.71 -6.24
C GLY A 105 -4.30 11.24 -6.23
N HIS A 106 -3.95 10.45 -7.25
CA HIS A 106 -4.37 9.04 -7.38
C HIS A 106 -3.14 8.10 -7.40
N PRO A 107 -2.77 7.51 -6.26
CA PRO A 107 -1.67 6.56 -6.21
C PRO A 107 -1.92 5.36 -7.12
N GLN A 108 -0.87 4.92 -7.82
CA GLN A 108 -0.88 3.74 -8.67
C GLN A 108 0.02 2.66 -8.07
N HIS A 109 -0.48 1.43 -8.03
CA HIS A 109 0.31 0.28 -7.66
C HIS A 109 1.20 -0.15 -8.83
N GLY A 110 2.44 -0.56 -8.53
CA GLY A 110 3.40 -1.00 -9.52
C GLY A 110 4.33 -2.08 -9.00
N SER A 111 4.98 -2.76 -9.93
CA SER A 111 6.07 -3.70 -9.64
C SER A 111 7.16 -3.57 -10.70
N VAL A 112 8.40 -3.82 -10.30
CA VAL A 112 9.56 -3.79 -11.19
C VAL A 112 10.51 -4.90 -10.81
N ALA A 113 11.05 -5.62 -11.81
CA ALA A 113 12.05 -6.65 -11.57
C ALA A 113 13.44 -6.00 -11.37
N GLN A 114 14.34 -6.73 -10.70
CA GLN A 114 15.70 -6.27 -10.50
C GLN A 114 16.40 -5.99 -11.83
N GLY A 115 16.96 -4.80 -11.98
CA GLY A 115 17.66 -4.33 -13.17
C GLY A 115 16.76 -3.81 -14.28
N ASP A 116 15.44 -3.86 -14.13
CA ASP A 116 14.47 -3.36 -15.08
C ASP A 116 13.95 -1.97 -14.71
N TYR A 117 13.22 -1.35 -15.64
CA TYR A 117 12.51 -0.09 -15.43
C TYR A 117 11.03 -0.24 -15.69
N GLN A 118 10.23 0.48 -14.90
CA GLN A 118 8.82 0.77 -15.18
C GLN A 118 8.68 2.27 -15.42
N TYR A 119 8.02 2.66 -16.52
CA TYR A 119 7.94 4.07 -16.92
C TYR A 119 6.55 4.64 -16.80
N TYR A 120 6.51 5.90 -16.36
CA TYR A 120 5.29 6.67 -16.21
C TYR A 120 5.45 8.05 -16.84
N ALA A 121 4.31 8.66 -17.15
CA ALA A 121 4.23 10.04 -17.63
C ALA A 121 3.23 10.84 -16.79
N LEU A 122 3.58 12.06 -16.45
CA LEU A 122 2.73 13.01 -15.75
C LEU A 122 2.70 14.33 -16.51
N TYR A 123 1.54 14.70 -17.04
CA TYR A 123 1.37 16.01 -17.68
C TYR A 123 1.25 17.11 -16.63
N ASN A 124 2.06 18.16 -16.76
CA ASN A 124 2.01 19.34 -15.93
C ASN A 124 1.32 20.50 -16.69
N PRO A 125 0.05 20.80 -16.38
CA PRO A 125 -0.69 21.88 -17.07
C PRO A 125 -0.19 23.28 -16.68
N GLY A 126 0.58 23.39 -15.62
CA GLY A 126 1.25 24.64 -15.22
C GLY A 126 1.27 24.92 -13.74
N GLY A 127 2.29 25.65 -13.32
CA GLY A 127 2.33 26.64 -12.27
C GLY A 127 2.65 26.21 -10.84
N GLY A 128 2.69 24.94 -10.51
CA GLY A 128 2.93 24.50 -9.14
C GLY A 128 4.16 23.61 -8.99
N ALA A 129 4.56 23.33 -7.75
CA ALA A 129 5.54 22.30 -7.46
C ALA A 129 4.95 20.91 -7.80
N LEU A 130 5.84 19.97 -8.17
CA LEU A 130 5.53 18.58 -8.38
C LEU A 130 6.18 17.76 -7.25
N ALA A 131 5.45 16.82 -6.67
CA ALA A 131 6.01 15.79 -5.81
C ALA A 131 5.65 14.40 -6.35
N LEU A 132 6.63 13.51 -6.32
CA LEU A 132 6.48 12.10 -6.66
C LEU A 132 6.93 11.30 -5.43
N ASP A 133 6.02 10.52 -4.86
CA ASP A 133 6.30 9.70 -3.68
C ASP A 133 6.13 8.23 -4.06
N LEU A 134 7.23 7.50 -4.05
CA LEU A 134 7.28 6.06 -4.23
C LEU A 134 7.31 5.40 -2.85
N THR A 135 6.25 4.68 -2.52
CA THR A 135 6.14 3.91 -1.29
C THR A 135 6.52 2.47 -1.56
N ALA A 136 7.66 2.03 -1.07
CA ALA A 136 8.06 0.63 -1.18
C ALA A 136 7.17 -0.24 -0.29
N LEU A 137 6.54 -1.26 -0.88
CA LEU A 137 5.77 -2.30 -0.18
C LEU A 137 6.64 -3.55 0.02
N SER A 138 7.53 -3.83 -0.95
CA SER A 138 8.61 -4.80 -0.85
C SER A 138 9.75 -4.37 -1.75
N GLY A 139 10.96 -4.82 -1.44
CA GLY A 139 12.16 -4.54 -2.23
C GLY A 139 12.60 -3.09 -2.17
N ASP A 140 13.43 -2.71 -3.15
CA ASP A 140 14.08 -1.42 -3.27
C ASP A 140 13.99 -0.94 -4.71
N ALA A 141 13.29 0.18 -4.93
CA ALA A 141 13.08 0.76 -6.25
C ALA A 141 13.36 2.25 -6.22
N ASP A 142 14.16 2.71 -7.18
CA ASP A 142 14.67 4.08 -7.29
C ASP A 142 13.85 4.92 -8.27
N LEU A 143 13.76 6.23 -8.02
CA LEU A 143 13.09 7.20 -8.90
C LEU A 143 14.07 8.02 -9.72
N PHE A 144 13.83 8.08 -11.05
CA PHE A 144 14.50 8.97 -11.98
C PHE A 144 13.47 9.77 -12.76
N VAL A 145 13.63 11.10 -12.82
CA VAL A 145 12.65 12.00 -13.42
C VAL A 145 13.35 12.95 -14.40
N ALA A 146 12.75 13.16 -15.54
CA ALA A 146 13.13 14.19 -16.48
C ALA A 146 11.91 14.75 -17.21
N THR A 147 12.04 15.88 -17.88
CA THR A 147 11.01 16.38 -18.77
C THR A 147 11.20 15.86 -20.19
N ASP A 148 10.12 15.68 -20.94
CA ASP A 148 10.15 15.32 -22.36
C ASP A 148 10.94 16.32 -23.23
N LEU A 149 11.04 17.57 -22.75
CA LEU A 149 11.81 18.62 -23.42
C LEU A 149 13.32 18.54 -23.16
N ALA A 150 13.74 17.90 -22.07
CA ALA A 150 15.14 17.79 -21.68
C ALA A 150 15.82 16.53 -22.23
N LEU A 151 15.05 15.52 -22.58
CA LEU A 151 15.55 14.25 -23.11
C LEU A 151 15.69 14.28 -24.63
N PRO A 152 16.67 13.55 -25.21
CA PRO A 152 16.67 13.25 -26.64
C PRO A 152 15.39 12.53 -27.05
N GLU A 153 14.97 12.70 -28.31
CA GLU A 153 13.74 12.07 -28.84
C GLU A 153 13.78 10.55 -28.68
N GLY A 154 12.75 10.01 -28.02
CA GLY A 154 12.58 8.58 -27.77
C GLY A 154 13.37 8.02 -26.57
N GLU A 155 14.17 8.83 -25.90
CA GLU A 155 14.85 8.42 -24.66
C GLU A 155 13.95 8.59 -23.45
N LEU A 156 14.20 7.76 -22.42
CA LEU A 156 13.48 7.76 -21.16
C LEU A 156 14.46 7.98 -19.99
N PRO A 157 14.00 8.52 -18.86
CA PRO A 157 14.89 8.77 -17.73
C PRO A 157 15.42 7.46 -17.15
N ASP A 158 16.73 7.42 -16.91
CA ASP A 158 17.43 6.32 -16.26
C ASP A 158 18.53 6.84 -15.32
N TYR A 159 19.28 5.93 -14.69
CA TYR A 159 20.37 6.27 -13.76
C TYR A 159 21.48 7.13 -14.38
N SER A 160 21.55 7.26 -15.70
CA SER A 160 22.55 8.06 -16.41
C SER A 160 21.97 9.33 -17.06
N LEU A 161 20.66 9.40 -17.20
CA LEU A 161 19.96 10.46 -17.92
C LEU A 161 18.71 10.89 -17.15
N PHE A 162 18.85 11.85 -16.23
CA PHE A 162 17.76 12.38 -15.40
C PHE A 162 17.96 13.86 -15.08
N GLY A 163 16.89 14.55 -14.73
CA GLY A 163 16.93 15.90 -14.15
C GLY A 163 16.85 15.88 -12.63
N TRP A 164 16.06 14.95 -12.09
CA TRP A 164 15.86 14.75 -10.65
C TRP A 164 15.86 13.24 -10.34
N ALA A 165 16.33 12.87 -9.16
CA ALA A 165 16.36 11.47 -8.74
C ALA A 165 16.28 11.34 -7.23
N SER A 166 15.77 10.19 -6.78
CA SER A 166 15.86 9.68 -5.42
C SER A 166 16.22 8.19 -5.51
N TYR A 167 17.19 7.75 -4.71
CA TYR A 167 17.69 6.38 -4.65
C TYR A 167 18.05 6.01 -3.21
N ALA A 168 17.14 6.29 -2.29
CA ALA A 168 17.25 5.87 -0.91
C ALA A 168 16.88 4.39 -0.77
N GLN A 169 17.35 3.72 0.24
CA GLN A 169 16.89 2.37 0.52
C GLN A 169 15.41 2.41 0.96
N GLY A 170 14.55 1.72 0.23
CA GLY A 170 13.12 1.59 0.53
C GLY A 170 12.25 2.59 -0.21
N SER A 171 11.58 3.50 0.48
CA SER A 171 10.70 4.49 -0.14
C SER A 171 11.45 5.73 -0.58
N ASP A 172 11.06 6.27 -1.73
CA ASP A 172 11.69 7.41 -2.38
C ASP A 172 10.73 8.59 -2.55
N SER A 173 11.26 9.81 -2.50
CA SER A 173 10.49 11.02 -2.79
C SER A 173 11.32 12.00 -3.62
N VAL A 174 10.72 12.52 -4.67
CA VAL A 174 11.29 13.58 -5.52
C VAL A 174 10.36 14.78 -5.46
N ARG A 175 10.91 15.93 -5.10
CA ARG A 175 10.20 17.22 -5.12
C ARG A 175 10.84 18.14 -6.14
N ILE A 176 10.03 18.69 -7.04
CA ILE A 176 10.44 19.56 -8.13
C ILE A 176 9.74 20.91 -7.98
N LEU A 177 10.52 21.97 -7.81
CA LEU A 177 10.00 23.32 -7.63
C LEU A 177 9.96 24.08 -8.97
N PRO A 178 9.05 25.06 -9.13
CA PRO A 178 9.03 25.92 -10.33
C PRO A 178 10.31 26.73 -10.55
N THR A 179 11.16 26.82 -9.53
CA THR A 179 12.47 27.49 -9.58
C THR A 179 13.62 26.58 -9.98
N ASP A 180 13.39 25.27 -10.06
CA ASP A 180 14.44 24.30 -10.39
C ASP A 180 14.82 24.38 -11.87
N GLU A 181 16.10 24.16 -12.17
CA GLU A 181 16.59 24.08 -13.53
C GLU A 181 15.93 22.89 -14.24
N GLY A 182 15.39 23.10 -15.42
CA GLY A 182 14.70 22.07 -16.20
C GLY A 182 13.20 21.93 -15.89
N TYR A 183 12.67 22.64 -14.87
CA TYR A 183 11.22 22.70 -14.66
C TYR A 183 10.51 23.32 -15.86
N CYS A 184 9.38 22.76 -16.25
CA CYS A 184 8.56 23.28 -17.34
C CYS A 184 7.07 23.21 -17.02
N THR A 185 6.31 24.06 -17.70
CA THR A 185 4.84 24.07 -17.70
C THR A 185 4.36 23.72 -19.10
N ASP A 186 3.16 23.13 -19.20
CA ASP A 186 2.59 22.64 -20.46
C ASP A 186 3.53 21.59 -21.12
N CYS A 187 4.07 20.70 -20.29
CA CYS A 187 5.01 19.65 -20.65
C CYS A 187 4.74 18.35 -19.90
N THR A 188 5.42 17.28 -20.28
CA THR A 188 5.30 15.98 -19.65
C THR A 188 6.56 15.67 -18.83
N PHE A 189 6.37 15.37 -17.55
CA PHE A 189 7.39 14.74 -16.73
C PHE A 189 7.37 13.24 -16.99
N LEU A 190 8.49 12.69 -17.41
CA LEU A 190 8.73 11.26 -17.57
C LEU A 190 9.37 10.73 -16.31
N VAL A 191 8.88 9.61 -15.82
CA VAL A 191 9.32 8.99 -14.56
C VAL A 191 9.76 7.56 -14.85
N GLY A 192 11.00 7.24 -14.53
CA GLY A 192 11.54 5.90 -14.52
C GLY A 192 11.63 5.37 -13.10
N VAL A 193 10.98 4.25 -12.83
CA VAL A 193 11.13 3.49 -11.59
C VAL A 193 12.06 2.32 -11.87
N TYR A 194 13.26 2.34 -11.29
CA TYR A 194 14.28 1.31 -11.45
C TYR A 194 14.22 0.32 -10.31
N GLY A 195 14.22 -0.97 -10.63
CA GLY A 195 14.33 -2.03 -9.63
C GLY A 195 15.78 -2.25 -9.20
N PHE A 196 16.23 -1.65 -8.10
CA PHE A 196 17.50 -2.03 -7.50
C PHE A 196 17.45 -3.48 -7.01
N THR A 197 16.31 -3.89 -6.48
CA THR A 197 15.91 -5.28 -6.27
C THR A 197 14.55 -5.54 -6.95
N ASN A 198 14.02 -6.76 -6.92
CA ASN A 198 12.61 -6.96 -7.25
C ASN A 198 11.78 -6.13 -6.27
N ALA A 199 10.90 -5.28 -6.75
CA ALA A 199 10.15 -4.39 -5.89
C ALA A 199 8.67 -4.33 -6.27
N SER A 200 7.83 -4.19 -5.24
CA SER A 200 6.43 -3.81 -5.33
C SER A 200 6.25 -2.48 -4.60
N TYR A 201 5.54 -1.56 -5.20
CA TYR A 201 5.44 -0.19 -4.71
C TYR A 201 4.09 0.45 -5.04
N THR A 202 3.83 1.59 -4.40
CA THR A 202 2.80 2.54 -4.82
C THR A 202 3.48 3.84 -5.21
N LEU A 203 3.14 4.40 -6.38
CA LEU A 203 3.64 5.68 -6.87
C LEU A 203 2.51 6.70 -6.83
N ALA A 204 2.67 7.77 -6.07
CA ALA A 204 1.75 8.90 -5.99
C ALA A 204 2.41 10.15 -6.60
N ALA A 205 1.62 10.92 -7.36
CA ALA A 205 2.01 12.21 -7.89
C ALA A 205 1.11 13.31 -7.31
N ARG A 206 1.68 14.46 -6.98
CA ARG A 206 0.95 15.66 -6.55
C ARG A 206 1.39 16.86 -7.35
N LEU A 207 0.42 17.65 -7.80
CA LEU A 207 0.61 18.91 -8.51
C LEU A 207 -0.03 20.03 -7.69
N GLY A 208 0.61 21.19 -7.55
CA GLY A 208 0.02 22.35 -6.89
C GLY A 208 1.02 23.29 -6.23
N GLU A 209 0.52 24.36 -5.61
CA GLU A 209 1.32 25.31 -4.84
C GLU A 209 1.89 24.60 -3.61
N GLY A 210 3.22 24.52 -3.54
CA GLY A 210 3.93 23.90 -2.42
C GLY A 210 3.78 22.36 -2.35
N ALA A 211 3.31 21.70 -3.43
CA ALA A 211 3.01 20.27 -3.50
C ALA A 211 1.99 19.75 -2.44
N GLY A 212 1.33 20.65 -1.73
CA GLY A 212 0.26 20.35 -0.75
C GLY A 212 -1.14 20.69 -1.23
N GLY A 213 -1.30 21.24 -2.45
CA GLY A 213 -2.59 21.76 -2.94
C GLY A 213 -3.60 20.71 -3.38
N GLU A 214 -3.16 19.52 -3.69
CA GLU A 214 -4.02 18.43 -4.18
C GLU A 214 -4.26 17.38 -3.10
N VAL A 215 -5.47 16.83 -3.05
CA VAL A 215 -5.83 15.79 -2.07
C VAL A 215 -5.43 14.42 -2.60
N THR A 216 -4.46 13.77 -1.96
CA THR A 216 -4.02 12.41 -2.31
C THR A 216 -4.97 11.38 -1.72
N ARG A 217 -5.48 10.48 -2.55
CA ARG A 217 -6.34 9.40 -2.09
C ARG A 217 -5.51 8.28 -1.45
N LEU A 218 -5.82 7.95 -0.20
CA LEU A 218 -5.20 6.80 0.46
C LEU A 218 -5.86 5.49 0.00
N THR A 219 -5.03 4.50 -0.26
CA THR A 219 -5.47 3.12 -0.46
C THR A 219 -5.55 2.44 0.91
N HIS A 220 -6.68 1.84 1.22
CA HIS A 220 -6.87 1.16 2.51
C HIS A 220 -5.83 0.05 2.72
N HIS A 221 -5.41 -0.10 3.97
CA HIS A 221 -4.44 -1.10 4.44
C HIS A 221 -3.04 -0.99 3.83
N ARG A 222 -2.80 -0.03 2.92
CA ARG A 222 -1.49 0.22 2.31
C ARG A 222 -0.89 1.52 2.82
N PRO A 223 0.38 1.51 3.18
CA PRO A 223 1.08 2.72 3.56
C PRO A 223 1.24 3.66 2.36
N GLN A 224 1.19 4.96 2.62
CA GLN A 224 1.57 6.04 1.73
C GLN A 224 2.74 6.78 2.37
N SER A 225 3.93 6.62 1.82
CA SER A 225 5.11 7.39 2.23
C SER A 225 5.16 8.73 1.52
N GLY A 226 5.88 9.66 2.10
CA GLY A 226 6.13 10.95 1.49
C GLY A 226 7.06 11.81 2.33
N ALA A 227 7.41 12.97 1.78
CA ALA A 227 8.17 13.99 2.46
C ALA A 227 7.43 15.33 2.45
N ALA A 228 7.51 16.07 3.55
CA ALA A 228 6.94 17.40 3.71
C ALA A 228 7.97 18.34 4.32
N ALA A 229 8.10 19.54 3.77
CA ALA A 229 8.95 20.58 4.33
C ALA A 229 8.32 21.20 5.59
N ALA A 230 9.15 21.77 6.47
CA ALA A 230 8.68 22.48 7.65
C ALA A 230 7.65 23.58 7.30
N GLY A 231 6.49 23.53 7.93
CA GLY A 231 5.36 24.43 7.69
C GLY A 231 4.47 24.02 6.49
N GLU A 232 4.80 22.96 5.78
CA GLU A 232 3.97 22.44 4.69
C GLU A 232 2.78 21.66 5.23
N THR A 233 1.64 21.78 4.55
CA THR A 233 0.45 20.96 4.78
C THR A 233 0.17 20.12 3.56
N GLN A 234 0.04 18.85 3.73
CA GLN A 234 -0.37 17.90 2.69
C GLN A 234 -1.75 17.33 3.02
N TYR A 235 -2.57 17.16 2.00
CA TYR A 235 -3.94 16.69 2.18
C TYR A 235 -4.13 15.29 1.61
N PHE A 236 -4.84 14.47 2.40
CA PHE A 236 -5.20 13.12 2.02
C PHE A 236 -6.69 12.90 2.17
N SER A 237 -7.23 11.94 1.44
CA SER A 237 -8.61 11.49 1.62
C SER A 237 -8.67 9.98 1.73
N VAL A 238 -9.62 9.50 2.51
CA VAL A 238 -9.95 8.09 2.62
C VAL A 238 -11.44 7.90 2.45
N ALA A 239 -11.84 7.13 1.43
CA ALA A 239 -13.24 6.77 1.20
C ALA A 239 -13.62 5.62 2.13
N LEU A 240 -14.85 5.62 2.64
CA LEU A 240 -15.29 4.61 3.61
C LEU A 240 -16.02 3.42 2.96
N GLY A 241 -16.49 3.57 1.73
CA GLY A 241 -17.24 2.53 1.06
C GLY A 241 -18.41 2.05 1.91
N ASN A 242 -18.43 0.74 2.18
CA ASN A 242 -19.44 0.10 3.05
C ASN A 242 -18.86 -0.25 4.45
N ALA A 243 -17.82 0.46 4.89
CA ALA A 243 -17.16 0.18 6.16
C ALA A 243 -18.14 0.25 7.34
N ARG A 244 -18.14 -0.81 8.15
CA ARG A 244 -18.90 -0.93 9.40
C ARG A 244 -18.00 -1.07 10.62
N GLU A 245 -16.70 -1.02 10.39
CA GLU A 245 -15.64 -1.16 11.37
C GLU A 245 -15.00 0.20 11.64
N ASP A 246 -14.30 0.32 12.74
CA ASP A 246 -13.58 1.54 13.09
C ASP A 246 -12.54 1.90 12.01
N LEU A 247 -12.48 3.18 11.62
CA LEU A 247 -11.41 3.69 10.78
C LEU A 247 -10.22 4.03 11.68
N VAL A 248 -9.07 3.49 11.34
CA VAL A 248 -7.80 3.77 12.02
C VAL A 248 -6.87 4.48 11.07
N LEU A 249 -6.38 5.64 11.47
CA LEU A 249 -5.31 6.37 10.79
C LEU A 249 -4.05 6.26 11.64
N ALA A 250 -2.96 5.78 11.04
CA ALA A 250 -1.66 5.67 11.69
C ALA A 250 -0.60 6.45 10.91
N LEU A 251 0.04 7.41 11.57
CA LEU A 251 1.16 8.19 11.06
C LEU A 251 2.44 7.75 11.78
N THR A 252 3.47 7.43 11.00
CA THR A 252 4.83 7.23 11.48
C THR A 252 5.72 8.30 10.85
N ALA A 253 6.24 9.23 11.63
CA ALA A 253 7.29 10.14 11.21
C ALA A 253 8.64 9.38 11.29
N LEU A 254 9.29 9.20 10.16
CA LEU A 254 10.62 8.55 10.05
C LEU A 254 11.71 9.54 10.43
N THR A 255 11.52 10.79 10.00
CA THR A 255 12.34 11.95 10.41
C THR A 255 11.41 13.10 10.76
N GLY A 256 11.90 14.08 11.51
CA GLY A 256 11.14 15.28 11.83
C GLY A 256 9.90 15.03 12.68
N ARG A 257 8.85 15.82 12.42
CA ARG A 257 7.57 15.78 13.13
C ARG A 257 6.45 16.38 12.30
N ALA A 258 5.28 15.71 12.31
CA ALA A 258 4.06 16.21 11.70
C ALA A 258 2.84 15.87 12.57
N ASP A 259 1.80 16.68 12.50
CA ASP A 259 0.53 16.50 13.19
C ASP A 259 -0.58 16.16 12.17
N LEU A 260 -1.58 15.37 12.60
CA LEU A 260 -2.77 15.05 11.82
C LEU A 260 -3.99 15.82 12.31
N TYR A 261 -4.70 16.42 11.35
CA TYR A 261 -6.03 17.01 11.55
C TYR A 261 -7.01 16.35 10.59
N VAL A 262 -8.14 15.86 11.08
CA VAL A 262 -9.08 15.06 10.29
C VAL A 262 -10.47 15.64 10.38
N LYS A 263 -11.16 15.68 9.25
CA LYS A 263 -12.53 16.15 9.13
C LYS A 263 -13.32 15.30 8.15
N ARG A 264 -14.59 15.08 8.43
CA ARG A 264 -15.47 14.34 7.52
C ARG A 264 -15.84 15.16 6.29
N ALA A 265 -15.99 14.47 5.18
CA ALA A 265 -16.57 14.99 3.95
C ALA A 265 -17.89 14.26 3.68
N ILE A 266 -18.97 15.01 3.54
CA ILE A 266 -20.34 14.46 3.37
C ILE A 266 -20.64 14.45 1.87
N ALA A 267 -21.20 13.33 1.38
CA ALA A 267 -21.69 13.26 0.01
C ALA A 267 -22.97 14.10 -0.11
N ASP A 268 -22.98 15.01 -1.06
CA ASP A 268 -24.20 15.75 -1.43
C ASP A 268 -25.19 14.85 -2.20
N ALA A 269 -26.43 15.25 -2.29
CA ALA A 269 -27.50 14.47 -2.93
C ALA A 269 -27.26 14.19 -4.42
N ASP A 270 -26.37 14.93 -5.07
CA ASP A 270 -25.94 14.75 -6.46
C ASP A 270 -24.67 13.87 -6.61
N GLY A 271 -24.15 13.36 -5.48
CA GLY A 271 -22.93 12.53 -5.43
C GLY A 271 -21.64 13.33 -5.43
N SER A 272 -21.69 14.66 -5.42
CA SER A 272 -20.54 15.50 -5.18
C SER A 272 -20.14 15.44 -3.69
N VAL A 273 -18.85 15.58 -3.39
CA VAL A 273 -18.35 15.61 -2.01
C VAL A 273 -18.16 17.06 -1.63
N SER A 274 -19.00 17.55 -0.71
CA SER A 274 -18.87 18.89 -0.16
C SER A 274 -17.86 18.87 0.98
N LEU A 275 -16.69 19.45 0.73
CA LEU A 275 -15.74 19.80 1.79
C LEU A 275 -16.22 21.11 2.41
N GLY A 276 -16.75 21.08 3.61
CA GLY A 276 -17.02 22.30 4.40
C GLY A 276 -15.74 23.09 4.78
N GLY A 277 -14.70 22.96 3.96
CA GLY A 277 -13.34 23.44 4.15
C GLY A 277 -12.35 22.29 4.40
N LEU A 278 -11.10 22.49 4.00
CA LEU A 278 -10.00 21.55 4.31
C LEU A 278 -9.71 21.58 5.82
N PRO A 279 -9.37 20.42 6.45
CA PRO A 279 -9.01 20.40 7.87
C PRO A 279 -7.74 21.23 8.12
N SER A 280 -7.67 21.83 9.32
CA SER A 280 -6.55 22.62 9.77
C SER A 280 -6.44 22.58 11.29
N ALA A 281 -5.41 23.18 11.86
CA ALA A 281 -5.25 23.28 13.32
C ALA A 281 -6.42 24.02 14.02
N ASP A 282 -7.15 24.87 13.30
CA ASP A 282 -8.30 25.64 13.81
C ASP A 282 -9.66 25.00 13.46
N ASP A 283 -9.69 24.01 12.55
CA ASP A 283 -10.93 23.38 12.06
C ASP A 283 -10.73 21.88 11.78
N TYR A 284 -11.01 21.07 12.77
CA TYR A 284 -10.90 19.61 12.72
C TYR A 284 -11.94 18.93 13.62
N GLU A 285 -12.18 17.64 13.39
CA GLU A 285 -13.02 16.80 14.24
C GLU A 285 -12.17 15.82 15.07
N TYR A 286 -11.05 15.34 14.48
CA TYR A 286 -10.11 14.45 15.16
C TYR A 286 -8.68 14.97 14.93
N THR A 287 -7.83 14.77 15.93
CA THR A 287 -6.42 15.17 15.85
C THR A 287 -5.55 14.29 16.75
N THR A 288 -4.28 14.19 16.41
CA THR A 288 -3.22 13.78 17.31
C THR A 288 -2.10 14.81 17.24
N LEU A 289 -1.44 15.05 18.34
CA LEU A 289 -0.43 16.07 18.44
C LEU A 289 0.83 15.51 19.11
N GLY A 290 1.94 15.64 18.45
CA GLY A 290 3.22 15.69 19.12
C GLY A 290 4.03 14.42 19.28
N LEU A 291 3.69 13.31 18.65
CA LEU A 291 4.43 12.05 18.74
C LEU A 291 5.03 11.66 17.38
N ALA A 292 6.15 10.93 17.39
CA ALA A 292 6.73 10.39 16.17
C ALA A 292 5.87 9.29 15.52
N VAL A 293 5.06 8.60 16.34
CA VAL A 293 4.08 7.61 15.86
C VAL A 293 2.73 7.96 16.44
N GLU A 294 1.79 8.30 15.59
CA GLU A 294 0.46 8.79 15.96
C GLU A 294 -0.63 7.87 15.45
N ARG A 295 -1.73 7.77 16.19
CA ARG A 295 -2.86 6.91 15.86
C ARG A 295 -4.18 7.60 16.22
N ILE A 296 -5.05 7.76 15.22
CA ILE A 296 -6.43 8.20 15.40
C ILE A 296 -7.34 6.99 15.19
N VAL A 297 -8.31 6.80 16.08
CA VAL A 297 -9.38 5.81 15.91
C VAL A 297 -10.69 6.56 15.82
N ILE A 298 -11.39 6.38 14.71
CA ILE A 298 -12.72 6.93 14.46
C ILE A 298 -13.70 5.76 14.57
N PRO A 299 -14.46 5.69 15.68
CA PRO A 299 -15.33 4.54 15.94
C PRO A 299 -16.55 4.55 15.03
N SER A 300 -16.88 3.38 14.45
CA SER A 300 -18.10 3.14 13.68
C SER A 300 -19.29 2.84 14.59
N GLY A 301 -20.52 3.14 14.15
CA GLY A 301 -21.75 2.70 14.80
C GLY A 301 -22.75 3.82 15.06
N SER A 302 -23.93 3.44 15.66
CA SER A 302 -25.08 4.34 15.89
C SER A 302 -25.19 4.88 17.33
N GLY A 303 -24.13 4.74 18.14
CA GLY A 303 -24.11 5.22 19.52
C GLY A 303 -23.72 6.69 19.67
N SER A 304 -23.96 7.28 20.85
CA SER A 304 -23.48 8.62 21.16
C SER A 304 -21.94 8.64 21.15
N GLY A 305 -21.36 9.38 20.21
CA GLY A 305 -19.91 9.44 19.96
C GLY A 305 -19.38 8.42 18.95
N GLN A 306 -20.28 7.69 18.27
CA GLN A 306 -19.95 6.80 17.15
C GLN A 306 -20.42 7.42 15.83
N GLU A 307 -19.66 7.19 14.75
CA GLU A 307 -19.96 7.72 13.43
C GLU A 307 -20.88 6.78 12.65
N ASP A 308 -21.90 7.35 12.01
CA ASP A 308 -22.72 6.61 11.03
C ASP A 308 -22.05 6.72 9.65
N PHE A 309 -21.21 5.76 9.33
CA PHE A 309 -20.50 5.72 8.05
C PHE A 309 -21.41 5.53 6.83
N GLY A 310 -22.68 5.19 7.04
CA GLY A 310 -23.67 5.09 5.95
C GLY A 310 -23.99 6.43 5.29
N THR A 311 -23.72 7.56 5.95
CA THR A 311 -23.93 8.92 5.44
C THR A 311 -22.64 9.68 5.15
N ILE A 312 -21.48 9.15 5.56
CA ILE A 312 -20.18 9.76 5.39
C ILE A 312 -19.50 9.17 4.15
N ALA A 313 -19.19 10.00 3.16
CA ALA A 313 -18.54 9.56 1.92
C ALA A 313 -17.04 9.31 2.10
N SER A 314 -16.37 10.16 2.88
CA SER A 314 -14.92 10.10 3.09
C SER A 314 -14.51 10.94 4.30
N TYR A 315 -13.28 10.72 4.76
CA TYR A 315 -12.55 11.66 5.63
C TYR A 315 -11.44 12.34 4.84
N VAL A 316 -11.21 13.62 5.14
CA VAL A 316 -10.08 14.39 4.66
C VAL A 316 -9.12 14.61 5.82
N ILE A 317 -7.84 14.43 5.54
CA ILE A 317 -6.75 14.46 6.50
C ILE A 317 -5.78 15.55 6.07
N ALA A 318 -5.44 16.47 6.96
CA ALA A 318 -4.30 17.36 6.80
C ALA A 318 -3.14 16.81 7.63
N LEU A 319 -2.01 16.57 6.98
CA LEU A 319 -0.73 16.33 7.59
C LEU A 319 0.04 17.63 7.59
N VAL A 320 0.31 18.18 8.77
CA VAL A 320 1.01 19.45 8.95
C VAL A 320 2.40 19.17 9.49
N ALA A 321 3.42 19.41 8.67
CA ALA A 321 4.81 19.19 9.05
C ALA A 321 5.32 20.35 9.92
N GLU A 322 5.68 20.10 11.16
CA GLU A 322 6.31 21.07 12.05
C GLU A 322 7.82 21.25 11.77
N GLN A 323 8.42 20.23 11.18
CA GLN A 323 9.82 20.16 10.75
C GLN A 323 9.86 19.49 9.39
N ASP A 324 11.02 19.50 8.71
CA ASP A 324 11.22 18.66 7.54
C ASP A 324 11.00 17.21 7.96
N THR A 325 10.00 16.58 7.38
CA THR A 325 9.48 15.27 7.83
C THR A 325 9.37 14.30 6.67
N GLU A 326 9.96 13.13 6.85
CA GLU A 326 9.64 11.93 6.07
C GLU A 326 8.66 11.08 6.88
N TYR A 327 7.65 10.54 6.24
CA TYR A 327 6.56 9.87 6.94
C TYR A 327 6.00 8.66 6.18
N SER A 328 5.29 7.83 6.91
CA SER A 328 4.38 6.81 6.39
C SER A 328 3.00 7.00 7.04
N LEU A 329 1.96 7.15 6.21
CA LEU A 329 0.57 7.31 6.62
C LEU A 329 -0.26 6.13 6.11
N VAL A 330 -1.02 5.49 7.00
CA VAL A 330 -1.86 4.35 6.67
C VAL A 330 -3.28 4.60 7.18
N ALA A 331 -4.26 4.23 6.35
CA ALA A 331 -5.67 4.17 6.73
C ALA A 331 -6.15 2.71 6.70
N THR A 332 -6.71 2.22 7.79
CA THR A 332 -7.20 0.84 7.91
C THR A 332 -8.60 0.78 8.48
N TYR A 333 -9.39 -0.22 8.06
CA TYR A 333 -10.63 -0.60 8.72
C TYR A 333 -10.88 -2.11 8.55
N GLY A 334 -11.64 -2.71 9.45
CA GLY A 334 -11.98 -4.13 9.39
C GLY A 334 -10.81 -5.07 9.72
N TYR A 335 -10.94 -6.31 9.26
CA TYR A 335 -10.03 -7.42 9.59
C TYR A 335 -9.00 -7.70 8.50
N HIS A 336 -8.85 -6.83 7.51
CA HIS A 336 -7.86 -7.00 6.46
C HIS A 336 -6.45 -6.75 6.99
N PRO A 337 -5.45 -7.53 6.54
CA PRO A 337 -4.08 -7.29 6.92
C PRO A 337 -3.60 -5.91 6.46
N GLN A 338 -3.01 -5.16 7.38
CA GLN A 338 -2.27 -3.95 7.05
C GLN A 338 -0.92 -4.32 6.46
N VAL A 339 -0.59 -3.81 5.28
CA VAL A 339 0.74 -4.00 4.68
C VAL A 339 1.78 -3.23 5.49
N LEU A 340 2.85 -3.92 5.90
CA LEU A 340 3.99 -3.32 6.59
C LEU A 340 5.09 -2.97 5.59
N GLN A 341 5.68 -1.81 5.76
CA GLN A 341 6.93 -1.45 5.09
C GLN A 341 8.11 -2.01 5.90
N ALA A 342 9.15 -2.46 5.21
CA ALA A 342 10.33 -3.02 5.85
C ALA A 342 10.96 -2.03 6.84
N ASN A 343 11.13 -2.47 8.09
CA ASN A 343 11.72 -1.70 9.19
C ASN A 343 10.98 -0.41 9.59
N VAL A 344 9.77 -0.18 9.09
CA VAL A 344 8.92 0.96 9.49
C VAL A 344 8.00 0.50 10.62
N PRO A 345 8.14 1.04 11.84
CA PRO A 345 7.29 0.66 12.95
C PRO A 345 5.88 1.23 12.80
N VAL A 346 4.87 0.41 13.11
CA VAL A 346 3.47 0.84 13.20
C VAL A 346 2.98 0.73 14.63
N ARG A 347 2.24 1.75 15.09
CA ARG A 347 1.61 1.73 16.39
C ARG A 347 0.17 1.25 16.27
N ALA A 348 -0.18 0.25 17.07
CA ALA A 348 -1.49 -0.37 17.03
C ALA A 348 -2.00 -0.75 18.41
N ALA A 349 -3.25 -1.20 18.46
CA ALA A 349 -3.84 -1.78 19.64
C ALA A 349 -4.81 -2.89 19.24
N VAL A 350 -4.95 -3.87 20.09
CA VAL A 350 -5.89 -4.98 19.96
C VAL A 350 -6.75 -5.07 21.20
N ALA A 351 -8.04 -5.31 21.01
CA ALA A 351 -8.99 -5.52 22.12
C ALA A 351 -8.73 -6.87 22.81
N ALA A 352 -9.26 -7.03 24.02
CA ALA A 352 -9.17 -8.30 24.75
C ALA A 352 -9.78 -9.46 23.93
N GLY A 353 -9.01 -10.53 23.75
CA GLY A 353 -9.37 -11.70 22.94
C GLY A 353 -9.37 -11.47 21.43
N GLY A 354 -8.94 -10.29 20.96
CA GLY A 354 -8.85 -9.95 19.54
C GLY A 354 -7.50 -10.25 18.91
N THR A 355 -7.47 -10.24 17.57
CA THR A 355 -6.25 -10.34 16.76
C THR A 355 -6.22 -9.21 15.75
N ALA A 356 -5.10 -8.49 15.66
CA ALA A 356 -4.82 -7.53 14.60
C ALA A 356 -3.95 -8.20 13.53
N TYR A 357 -4.23 -7.92 12.25
CA TYR A 357 -3.59 -8.62 11.14
C TYR A 357 -2.69 -7.69 10.34
N TYR A 358 -1.54 -8.23 9.95
CA TYR A 358 -0.55 -7.53 9.14
C TYR A 358 -0.02 -8.45 8.05
N GLU A 359 0.47 -7.85 6.97
CA GLU A 359 1.12 -8.51 5.86
C GLU A 359 2.51 -7.90 5.66
N PHE A 360 3.53 -8.73 5.64
CA PHE A 360 4.89 -8.35 5.29
C PHE A 360 5.30 -9.08 4.01
N LEU A 361 5.66 -8.33 2.96
CA LEU A 361 6.06 -8.89 1.67
C LEU A 361 7.58 -9.10 1.63
N LEU A 362 8.00 -10.34 1.52
CA LEU A 362 9.41 -10.70 1.37
C LEU A 362 9.76 -10.84 -0.12
N ASP A 363 10.69 -10.04 -0.61
CA ASP A 363 11.13 -10.01 -2.03
C ASP A 363 12.36 -10.87 -2.31
N ARG A 364 13.12 -11.24 -1.27
CA ARG A 364 14.38 -12.00 -1.36
C ARG A 364 14.42 -13.14 -0.35
N ASN A 365 15.31 -14.11 -0.58
CA ASN A 365 15.58 -15.18 0.38
C ASN A 365 16.51 -14.67 1.50
N GLU A 366 15.94 -13.94 2.44
CA GLU A 366 16.59 -13.38 3.62
C GLU A 366 15.83 -13.78 4.88
N ASP A 367 16.47 -13.70 6.04
CA ASP A 367 15.80 -13.97 7.31
C ASP A 367 14.75 -12.89 7.58
N VAL A 368 13.56 -13.28 8.05
CA VAL A 368 12.50 -12.36 8.43
C VAL A 368 12.56 -12.10 9.92
N HIS A 369 12.66 -10.83 10.29
CA HIS A 369 12.66 -10.37 11.67
C HIS A 369 11.37 -9.62 11.98
N ILE A 370 10.67 -10.04 13.02
CA ILE A 370 9.44 -9.40 13.50
C ILE A 370 9.64 -9.02 14.96
N SER A 371 9.31 -7.79 15.29
CA SER A 371 9.39 -7.28 16.67
C SER A 371 8.07 -6.60 17.05
N CYS A 372 7.45 -7.07 18.13
CA CYS A 372 6.25 -6.48 18.73
C CYS A 372 6.58 -6.02 20.14
N VAL A 373 6.67 -4.72 20.34
CA VAL A 373 7.01 -4.11 21.63
C VAL A 373 5.74 -3.61 22.29
N ALA A 374 5.39 -4.17 23.45
CA ALA A 374 4.23 -3.71 24.21
C ALA A 374 4.40 -2.28 24.71
N ILE A 375 3.39 -1.45 24.48
CA ILE A 375 3.19 -0.16 25.17
C ILE A 375 2.36 -0.39 26.42
N SER A 376 1.38 -1.30 26.33
CA SER A 376 0.58 -1.79 27.45
C SER A 376 0.00 -3.17 27.12
N GLY A 377 -0.27 -3.98 28.14
CA GLY A 377 -0.78 -5.33 27.94
C GLY A 377 0.31 -6.31 27.51
N ASP A 378 -0.13 -7.42 26.90
CA ASP A 378 0.73 -8.55 26.51
C ASP A 378 0.30 -8.98 25.10
N PRO A 379 0.99 -8.50 24.05
CA PRO A 379 0.70 -8.88 22.67
C PRO A 379 1.54 -10.09 22.24
N ASP A 380 0.92 -11.14 21.75
CA ASP A 380 1.56 -12.35 21.22
C ASP A 380 1.60 -12.32 19.68
N ILE A 381 2.66 -12.86 19.07
CA ILE A 381 2.84 -12.94 17.61
C ILE A 381 2.57 -14.35 17.12
N VAL A 382 1.78 -14.47 16.05
CA VAL A 382 1.64 -15.70 15.25
C VAL A 382 1.81 -15.39 13.76
N VAL A 383 2.51 -16.24 13.01
CA VAL A 383 2.89 -15.98 11.61
C VAL A 383 2.59 -17.19 10.74
N SER A 384 2.08 -16.94 9.53
CA SER A 384 1.88 -17.92 8.48
C SER A 384 2.24 -17.36 7.11
N THR A 385 2.48 -18.27 6.14
CA THR A 385 2.61 -17.93 4.71
C THR A 385 1.55 -18.64 3.86
N GLY A 386 0.68 -19.42 4.49
CA GLY A 386 -0.38 -20.16 3.83
C GLY A 386 -1.68 -19.39 3.62
N PRO A 387 -2.62 -19.94 2.86
CA PRO A 387 -3.94 -19.33 2.70
C PRO A 387 -4.69 -19.37 4.03
N GLY A 388 -5.05 -18.21 4.52
CA GLY A 388 -5.75 -18.01 5.78
C GLY A 388 -4.92 -17.30 6.82
N LEU A 389 -5.57 -16.37 7.51
CA LEU A 389 -4.91 -15.53 8.52
C LEU A 389 -4.60 -16.36 9.78
N PRO A 390 -3.41 -16.18 10.37
CA PRO A 390 -3.07 -16.82 11.63
C PRO A 390 -3.90 -16.19 12.76
N SER A 391 -4.48 -16.99 13.64
CA SER A 391 -5.44 -16.50 14.62
C SER A 391 -5.29 -17.23 15.95
N CYS A 392 -5.48 -16.51 17.05
CA CYS A 392 -5.55 -17.07 18.38
C CYS A 392 -6.91 -16.74 19.03
N ILE A 393 -7.48 -17.68 19.74
CA ILE A 393 -8.73 -17.53 20.49
C ILE A 393 -8.57 -18.14 21.89
N ILE A 394 -9.40 -17.69 22.82
CA ILE A 394 -9.60 -18.37 24.09
C ILE A 394 -10.84 -19.26 23.95
N PRO A 395 -10.70 -20.60 23.91
CA PRO A 395 -11.87 -21.47 23.83
C PRO A 395 -12.76 -21.31 25.04
N GLU A 396 -14.11 -21.30 24.82
CA GLU A 396 -15.07 -21.20 25.91
C GLU A 396 -14.83 -22.25 27.00
N GLY A 397 -14.78 -21.79 28.26
CA GLY A 397 -14.57 -22.66 29.43
C GLY A 397 -13.12 -23.08 29.69
N THR A 398 -12.14 -22.51 28.97
CA THR A 398 -10.71 -22.74 29.19
C THR A 398 -10.01 -21.47 29.65
N GLN A 399 -8.79 -21.62 30.25
CA GLN A 399 -7.91 -20.50 30.55
C GLN A 399 -6.70 -20.46 29.61
N GLY A 400 -6.69 -21.31 28.57
CA GLY A 400 -5.59 -21.41 27.62
C GLY A 400 -5.95 -20.81 26.27
N THR A 401 -4.98 -20.16 25.64
CA THR A 401 -5.08 -19.67 24.25
C THR A 401 -4.91 -20.85 23.30
N ALA A 402 -5.76 -20.96 22.29
CA ALA A 402 -5.61 -21.89 21.17
C ALA A 402 -5.37 -21.09 19.88
N CYS A 403 -4.23 -21.33 19.25
CA CYS A 403 -3.89 -20.68 17.99
C CYS A 403 -4.02 -21.66 16.82
N THR A 404 -4.44 -21.14 15.65
CA THR A 404 -4.67 -21.90 14.42
C THR A 404 -4.07 -21.17 13.22
N ASN A 405 -3.78 -21.90 12.15
CA ASN A 405 -3.21 -21.35 10.92
C ASN A 405 -1.90 -20.60 11.10
N PHE A 406 -1.02 -21.06 11.99
CA PHE A 406 0.29 -20.45 12.15
C PHE A 406 1.38 -21.51 12.04
N THR A 407 2.53 -21.09 11.56
CA THR A 407 3.76 -21.92 11.51
C THR A 407 4.78 -21.46 12.55
N TRP A 408 4.89 -20.16 12.75
CA TRP A 408 5.83 -19.54 13.69
C TRP A 408 5.09 -18.67 14.69
N GLY A 409 5.57 -18.60 15.93
CA GLY A 409 4.98 -17.75 16.95
C GLY A 409 5.97 -17.39 18.06
N SER A 410 5.69 -16.31 18.75
CA SER A 410 6.34 -15.86 19.99
C SER A 410 5.25 -15.49 20.98
N PHE A 411 5.42 -15.95 22.23
CA PHE A 411 4.45 -15.77 23.32
C PHE A 411 5.20 -15.34 24.60
N ASP A 412 6.09 -14.37 24.46
CA ASP A 412 6.83 -13.80 25.57
C ASP A 412 6.00 -12.75 26.29
N TYR A 413 6.28 -12.55 27.57
CA TYR A 413 5.63 -11.51 28.32
C TYR A 413 6.13 -10.12 27.90
N SER A 414 5.25 -9.27 27.45
CA SER A 414 5.39 -7.86 27.06
C SER A 414 6.08 -7.56 25.73
N THR A 415 7.12 -8.24 25.34
CA THR A 415 7.82 -7.96 24.08
C THR A 415 8.10 -9.27 23.37
N ASP A 416 7.54 -9.40 22.20
CA ASP A 416 7.72 -10.55 21.33
C ASP A 416 8.68 -10.24 20.20
N THR A 417 9.62 -11.15 19.96
CA THR A 417 10.54 -11.09 18.84
C THR A 417 10.61 -12.45 18.18
N LEU A 418 10.52 -12.46 16.86
CA LEU A 418 10.58 -13.67 16.06
C LEU A 418 11.55 -13.48 14.90
N THR A 419 12.49 -14.39 14.76
CA THR A 419 13.36 -14.48 13.59
C THR A 419 13.08 -15.79 12.87
N ILE A 420 12.71 -15.71 11.60
CA ILE A 420 12.46 -16.89 10.74
C ILE A 420 13.61 -16.98 9.76
N SER A 421 14.46 -18.02 9.90
CA SER A 421 15.62 -18.18 9.05
C SER A 421 15.25 -18.74 7.69
N HIS A 422 15.74 -18.11 6.63
CA HIS A 422 15.52 -18.58 5.26
C HIS A 422 16.21 -19.93 4.96
N THR A 423 17.29 -20.24 5.66
CA THR A 423 18.04 -21.50 5.46
C THR A 423 17.52 -22.65 6.31
N ASN A 424 16.94 -22.35 7.48
CA ASN A 424 16.41 -23.34 8.43
C ASN A 424 15.11 -22.83 9.08
N PRO A 425 14.03 -22.65 8.31
CA PRO A 425 12.81 -22.02 8.81
C PRO A 425 12.10 -22.81 9.91
N CYS A 426 12.37 -24.12 10.00
CA CYS A 426 11.80 -25.00 11.00
C CYS A 426 12.69 -25.18 12.25
N VAL A 427 13.67 -24.32 12.45
CA VAL A 427 14.52 -24.32 13.66
C VAL A 427 14.30 -23.01 14.40
N PRO A 428 13.90 -23.05 15.70
CA PRO A 428 13.76 -21.85 16.50
C PRO A 428 15.09 -21.07 16.58
N THR A 429 15.05 -19.80 16.24
CA THR A 429 16.21 -18.91 16.29
C THR A 429 16.21 -18.03 17.53
N THR A 430 15.06 -17.88 18.19
CA THR A 430 14.87 -17.20 19.47
C THR A 430 14.42 -18.22 20.53
N GLU A 431 14.80 -17.99 21.81
CA GLU A 431 14.63 -18.96 22.91
C GLU A 431 13.17 -19.38 23.12
N ASN A 432 12.22 -18.47 22.87
CA ASN A 432 10.78 -18.67 23.09
C ASN A 432 9.96 -18.79 21.79
N ALA A 433 10.64 -18.90 20.63
CA ALA A 433 9.95 -19.12 19.37
C ALA A 433 9.31 -20.51 19.36
N ILE A 434 8.03 -20.55 19.06
CA ILE A 434 7.27 -21.78 18.85
C ILE A 434 7.12 -22.00 17.35
N ILE A 435 7.44 -23.20 16.91
CA ILE A 435 7.28 -23.67 15.55
C ILE A 435 6.29 -24.83 15.56
N TYR A 436 5.22 -24.69 14.75
CA TYR A 436 4.15 -25.65 14.70
C TYR A 436 3.97 -26.18 13.28
N ASP A 437 3.99 -27.51 13.10
CA ASP A 437 3.74 -28.23 11.84
C ASP A 437 4.48 -27.62 10.62
N CYS A 438 5.78 -27.32 10.83
CA CYS A 438 6.59 -26.62 9.84
C CYS A 438 7.10 -27.55 8.74
N ASP A 439 6.84 -27.16 7.49
CA ASP A 439 7.51 -27.69 6.30
C ASP A 439 8.48 -26.59 5.79
N PRO A 440 9.76 -26.90 5.54
CA PRO A 440 10.70 -25.92 4.99
C PRO A 440 10.24 -25.24 3.70
N SER A 441 9.40 -25.89 2.90
CA SER A 441 8.81 -25.33 1.69
C SER A 441 7.80 -24.18 1.95
N GLN A 442 7.34 -24.04 3.18
CA GLN A 442 6.48 -22.92 3.59
C GLN A 442 7.23 -21.59 3.62
N PHE A 443 8.56 -21.61 3.80
CA PHE A 443 9.34 -20.41 3.66
C PHE A 443 9.60 -20.13 2.17
N HIS A 444 9.08 -19.05 1.67
CA HIS A 444 9.24 -18.61 0.29
C HIS A 444 9.16 -17.09 0.19
N GLN A 445 9.60 -16.53 -0.92
CA GLN A 445 9.32 -15.15 -1.27
C GLN A 445 7.81 -14.96 -1.43
N GLY A 446 7.30 -13.85 -0.90
CA GLY A 446 5.87 -13.54 -0.91
C GLY A 446 5.36 -13.03 0.43
N PRO A 447 4.05 -13.11 0.68
CA PRO A 447 3.45 -12.56 1.89
C PRO A 447 3.70 -13.46 3.13
N PHE A 448 4.09 -12.81 4.22
CA PHE A 448 4.05 -13.32 5.58
C PHE A 448 2.88 -12.64 6.30
N TYR A 449 1.88 -13.41 6.68
CA TYR A 449 0.73 -12.91 7.44
C TYR A 449 1.03 -12.99 8.93
N ILE A 450 0.93 -11.87 9.61
CA ILE A 450 1.26 -11.72 11.02
C ILE A 450 -0.03 -11.42 11.78
N GLY A 451 -0.37 -12.26 12.75
CA GLY A 451 -1.43 -12.01 13.72
C GLY A 451 -0.82 -11.53 15.03
N VAL A 452 -1.25 -10.38 15.53
CA VAL A 452 -0.91 -9.92 16.88
C VAL A 452 -2.14 -10.08 17.76
N TYR A 453 -2.09 -11.01 18.70
CA TYR A 453 -3.16 -11.37 19.61
C TYR A 453 -2.88 -10.85 21.02
N SER A 454 -3.92 -10.55 21.78
CA SER A 454 -3.80 -10.32 23.22
C SER A 454 -5.02 -10.81 24.00
N GLN A 455 -4.79 -11.61 25.04
CA GLN A 455 -5.86 -12.12 25.90
C GLN A 455 -6.62 -10.99 26.62
N ASN A 456 -5.91 -9.97 27.10
CA ASN A 456 -6.47 -8.92 27.95
C ASN A 456 -6.54 -7.55 27.26
N GLY A 457 -6.20 -7.50 25.98
CA GLY A 457 -6.00 -6.28 25.23
C GLY A 457 -4.60 -5.72 25.40
N ALA A 458 -4.04 -5.19 24.32
CA ALA A 458 -2.71 -4.61 24.29
C ALA A 458 -2.65 -3.39 23.37
N ALA A 459 -1.75 -2.46 23.69
CA ALA A 459 -1.22 -1.46 22.76
C ALA A 459 0.27 -1.77 22.54
N PHE A 460 0.71 -1.68 21.29
CA PHE A 460 2.04 -2.12 20.90
C PHE A 460 2.60 -1.32 19.74
N THR A 461 3.88 -1.48 19.49
CA THR A 461 4.56 -1.09 18.25
C THR A 461 5.05 -2.36 17.56
N LEU A 462 4.67 -2.56 16.28
CA LEU A 462 5.08 -3.70 15.47
C LEU A 462 5.98 -3.21 14.34
N ALA A 463 7.07 -3.94 14.11
CA ALA A 463 7.94 -3.77 12.95
C ALA A 463 8.31 -5.14 12.38
N ALA A 464 8.42 -5.22 11.05
CA ALA A 464 8.94 -6.37 10.34
C ALA A 464 10.01 -5.94 9.35
N GLY A 465 11.00 -6.79 9.11
CA GLY A 465 12.09 -6.52 8.16
C GLY A 465 12.77 -7.79 7.71
N ALA A 466 13.57 -7.69 6.67
CA ALA A 466 14.42 -8.76 6.16
C ALA A 466 15.91 -8.38 6.34
N ALA A 467 16.80 -9.37 6.59
CA ALA A 467 18.24 -9.18 6.77
C ALA A 467 19.05 -10.43 6.36
#